data_d3961e1d024ba565ec4c4f2f80995033
#
_entry.id   d3961e1d024ba565ec4c4f2f80995033
#
_cell.length_a   1.000
_cell.length_b   1.000
_cell.length_c   1.000
_cell.angle_alpha   90.00
_cell.angle_beta   90.00
_cell.angle_gamma   90.00
#
_symmetry.space_group_name_H-M   'P 1'
#
loop_
_entity.id
_entity.type
_entity.pdbx_description
1 polymer ?
#
loop_
_entity_poly.entity_id
_entity_poly.type
_entity_poly.pdbx_seq_one_letter_code
_entity_poly.pdbx_strand_id
1 'polypeptide(L)'
;NPPYMIGQHGLTNPEAPKAIARHEVLCTFEDIAAQTARLLASGGSFYLVHRPFRLAELIVTLSKYKLEPKRMQLVYPYADREPNMVLLQAVRGGKPRMTVEKPLVIYKEPGVYTEEIYGIYGY
;
A
#
# COMPACT_ATOMS: atom_id res chain seq x y z
N ASN A 1 -6.06 -1.25 1.97
CA ASN A 1 -5.03 -0.37 2.48
C ASN A 1 -4.98 -0.36 3.98
N PRO A 2 -4.86 -1.51 4.58
CA PRO A 2 -5.02 -1.62 6.01
C PRO A 2 -4.17 -0.68 6.86
N PRO A 3 -2.87 -0.62 6.70
CA PRO A 3 -2.11 0.21 7.64
C PRO A 3 -2.49 1.66 7.56
N TYR A 4 -2.73 2.07 6.37
CA TYR A 4 -3.04 3.43 6.08
C TYR A 4 -4.45 3.75 6.54
N MET A 5 -5.35 2.87 6.20
CA MET A 5 -6.74 3.08 6.52
C MET A 5 -7.01 2.99 7.99
N ILE A 6 -6.29 2.14 8.67
CA ILE A 6 -6.39 2.07 10.10
C ILE A 6 -6.07 3.41 10.69
N GLY A 7 -5.01 4.03 10.21
CA GLY A 7 -4.63 5.33 10.68
C GLY A 7 -5.57 6.40 10.22
N GLN A 8 -6.32 6.15 9.18
CA GLN A 8 -7.12 7.20 8.58
C GLN A 8 -8.55 7.19 9.02
N HIS A 9 -9.13 6.03 9.05
CA HIS A 9 -10.54 6.06 9.24
C HIS A 9 -11.05 5.09 10.23
N GLY A 10 -10.18 4.24 10.64
CA GLY A 10 -10.54 3.12 11.37
C GLY A 10 -11.68 3.16 12.24
N LEU A 11 -11.97 4.21 12.74
CA LEU A 11 -12.81 4.14 13.80
C LEU A 11 -13.97 5.01 13.69
N THR A 12 -13.92 5.95 12.88
CA THR A 12 -15.08 6.76 12.58
C THR A 12 -15.90 7.19 13.79
N ASN A 13 -15.28 7.47 14.88
CA ASN A 13 -15.99 7.96 16.04
C ASN A 13 -15.36 9.27 16.48
N PRO A 14 -15.97 9.99 17.42
CA PRO A 14 -15.46 11.28 17.83
C PRO A 14 -14.05 11.23 18.34
N GLU A 15 -13.64 10.08 18.78
CA GLU A 15 -12.30 9.86 19.25
C GLU A 15 -11.36 9.44 18.15
N ALA A 16 -11.84 9.37 16.95
CA ALA A 16 -11.08 8.81 15.85
C ALA A 16 -9.65 9.31 15.74
N PRO A 17 -9.37 10.59 15.77
CA PRO A 17 -7.98 11.03 15.65
C PRO A 17 -7.07 10.48 16.72
N LYS A 18 -7.54 10.47 17.94
CA LYS A 18 -6.78 9.92 19.04
C LYS A 18 -6.67 8.44 18.95
N ALA A 19 -7.78 7.79 18.63
CA ALA A 19 -7.80 6.35 18.51
C ALA A 19 -6.87 5.91 17.38
N ILE A 20 -6.83 6.64 16.29
CA ILE A 20 -5.96 6.36 15.18
C ILE A 20 -4.50 6.41 15.61
N ALA A 21 -4.12 7.48 16.30
CA ALA A 21 -2.76 7.61 16.76
C ALA A 21 -2.37 6.49 17.71
N ARG A 22 -3.27 6.15 18.60
CA ARG A 22 -3.04 5.08 19.53
C ARG A 22 -2.93 3.74 18.82
N HIS A 23 -3.75 3.58 17.81
CA HIS A 23 -3.76 2.37 17.04
C HIS A 23 -2.42 2.18 16.31
N GLU A 24 -1.87 3.23 15.77
CA GLU A 24 -0.57 3.17 15.13
C GLU A 24 0.53 2.80 16.11
N VAL A 25 0.41 3.23 17.34
CA VAL A 25 1.36 2.88 18.38
C VAL A 25 1.23 1.40 18.75
N LEU A 26 -0.01 0.92 18.84
CA LEU A 26 -0.27 -0.44 19.29
C LEU A 26 -0.29 -1.46 18.16
N CYS A 27 -0.63 -1.01 16.97
CA CYS A 27 -0.77 -1.90 15.82
C CYS A 27 0.18 -1.47 14.72
N THR A 28 1.37 -2.02 14.76
CA THR A 28 2.39 -1.70 13.77
C THR A 28 2.09 -2.43 12.47
N PHE A 29 2.81 -2.06 11.43
CA PHE A 29 2.69 -2.80 10.17
C PHE A 29 3.06 -4.26 10.38
N GLU A 30 4.01 -4.53 11.24
CA GLU A 30 4.39 -5.90 11.53
C GLU A 30 3.21 -6.69 12.09
N ASP A 31 2.43 -6.08 12.98
CA ASP A 31 1.23 -6.75 13.52
C ASP A 31 0.23 -7.03 12.42
N ILE A 32 0.05 -6.10 11.52
CA ILE A 32 -0.88 -6.25 10.41
C ILE A 32 -0.41 -7.38 9.49
N ALA A 33 0.88 -7.42 9.19
CA ALA A 33 1.43 -8.47 8.34
C ALA A 33 1.27 -9.84 8.99
N ALA A 34 1.53 -9.92 10.29
CA ALA A 34 1.38 -11.18 11.02
C ALA A 34 -0.06 -11.68 10.98
N GLN A 35 -1.01 -10.79 11.23
CA GLN A 35 -2.42 -11.16 11.19
C GLN A 35 -2.86 -11.55 9.79
N THR A 36 -2.41 -10.79 8.80
CA THR A 36 -2.74 -11.09 7.41
C THR A 36 -2.24 -12.47 7.02
N ALA A 37 -1.01 -12.77 7.40
CA ALA A 37 -0.42 -14.08 7.10
C ALA A 37 -1.21 -15.22 7.74
N ARG A 38 -1.77 -14.97 8.92
CA ARG A 38 -2.59 -15.99 9.59
C ARG A 38 -3.92 -16.19 8.90
N LEU A 39 -4.50 -15.12 8.38
CA LEU A 39 -5.84 -15.17 7.82
C LEU A 39 -5.89 -15.58 6.36
N LEU A 40 -4.81 -15.34 5.62
CA LEU A 40 -4.78 -15.69 4.21
C LEU A 40 -4.47 -17.15 4.01
N ALA A 41 -5.19 -17.75 3.07
CA ALA A 41 -4.83 -19.08 2.60
C ALA A 41 -3.57 -18.98 1.75
N SER A 42 -2.87 -20.09 1.61
CA SER A 42 -1.72 -20.16 0.72
C SER A 42 -2.15 -19.73 -0.69
N GLY A 43 -1.37 -18.84 -1.29
CA GLY A 43 -1.71 -18.29 -2.59
C GLY A 43 -2.63 -17.07 -2.53
N GLY A 44 -3.15 -16.74 -1.36
CA GLY A 44 -3.98 -15.56 -1.21
C GLY A 44 -3.19 -14.28 -1.35
N SER A 45 -3.84 -13.23 -1.79
CA SER A 45 -3.18 -11.93 -2.04
C SER A 45 -3.53 -10.90 -0.99
N PHE A 46 -2.55 -10.06 -0.70
CA PHE A 46 -2.70 -8.93 0.18
C PHE A 46 -2.28 -7.68 -0.59
N TYR A 47 -3.18 -6.73 -0.67
CA TYR A 47 -2.92 -5.47 -1.38
C TYR A 47 -2.80 -4.35 -0.37
N LEU A 48 -1.81 -3.48 -0.57
CA LEU A 48 -1.69 -2.34 0.33
C LEU A 48 -1.18 -1.11 -0.40
N VAL A 49 -1.48 0.03 0.18
CA VAL A 49 -1.02 1.33 -0.29
C VAL A 49 -0.26 1.95 0.87
N HIS A 50 0.90 2.49 0.59
CA HIS A 50 1.70 3.09 1.64
C HIS A 50 2.60 4.17 1.07
N ARG A 51 3.37 4.81 1.93
CA ARG A 51 4.32 5.83 1.51
C ARG A 51 5.59 5.18 0.99
N PRO A 52 6.15 5.66 -0.12
CA PRO A 52 7.34 5.03 -0.70
C PRO A 52 8.56 5.01 0.21
N PHE A 53 8.70 5.98 1.11
CA PHE A 53 9.87 6.03 1.97
C PHE A 53 9.90 4.89 2.99
N ARG A 54 8.78 4.19 3.14
CA ARG A 54 8.71 3.02 4.02
C ARG A 54 8.88 1.71 3.24
N LEU A 55 9.14 1.78 1.95
CA LEU A 55 9.12 0.60 1.08
C LEU A 55 10.06 -0.51 1.53
N ALA A 56 11.29 -0.16 1.89
CA ALA A 56 12.26 -1.19 2.30
C ALA A 56 11.76 -1.94 3.54
N GLU A 57 11.25 -1.22 4.51
CA GLU A 57 10.72 -1.79 5.73
C GLU A 57 9.50 -2.66 5.46
N LEU A 58 8.64 -2.20 4.55
CA LEU A 58 7.45 -2.96 4.17
C LEU A 58 7.84 -4.30 3.55
N ILE A 59 8.80 -4.28 2.64
CA ILE A 59 9.23 -5.48 1.94
C ILE A 59 9.85 -6.48 2.92
N VAL A 60 10.72 -6.00 3.79
CA VAL A 60 11.36 -6.86 4.78
C VAL A 60 10.31 -7.52 5.68
N THR A 61 9.35 -6.72 6.15
CA THR A 61 8.31 -7.22 7.03
C THR A 61 7.43 -8.25 6.33
N LEU A 62 7.01 -7.94 5.10
CA LEU A 62 6.18 -8.88 4.35
C LEU A 62 6.90 -10.21 4.16
N SER A 63 8.17 -10.16 3.78
CA SER A 63 8.95 -11.37 3.58
C SER A 63 9.10 -12.18 4.84
N LYS A 64 9.24 -11.50 5.97
CA LYS A 64 9.36 -12.15 7.27
C LYS A 64 8.15 -13.04 7.58
N TYR A 65 6.99 -12.62 7.14
CA TYR A 65 5.75 -13.37 7.38
C TYR A 65 5.29 -14.19 6.19
N LYS A 66 6.21 -14.45 5.26
CA LYS A 66 5.93 -15.27 4.08
C LYS A 66 4.87 -14.67 3.17
N LEU A 67 4.77 -13.36 3.18
CA LEU A 67 3.94 -12.61 2.26
C LEU A 67 4.90 -12.07 1.21
N GLU A 68 5.05 -12.78 0.12
CA GLU A 68 6.04 -12.42 -0.89
C GLU A 68 5.53 -11.26 -1.75
N PRO A 69 6.25 -10.13 -1.79
CA PRO A 69 5.84 -9.03 -2.67
C PRO A 69 5.93 -9.49 -4.11
N LYS A 70 4.84 -9.41 -4.84
CA LYS A 70 4.78 -9.90 -6.21
C LYS A 70 4.62 -8.80 -7.24
N ARG A 71 4.02 -7.69 -6.87
CA ARG A 71 3.86 -6.56 -7.78
C ARG A 71 4.01 -5.26 -7.01
N MET A 72 4.63 -4.29 -7.64
CA MET A 72 4.82 -2.97 -7.06
C MET A 72 4.57 -1.92 -8.14
N GLN A 73 3.91 -0.85 -7.77
CA GLN A 73 3.74 0.29 -8.65
C GLN A 73 3.89 1.56 -7.84
N LEU A 74 4.71 2.47 -8.33
CA LEU A 74 4.86 3.77 -7.70
C LEU A 74 3.88 4.75 -8.35
N VAL A 75 3.26 5.56 -7.53
CA VAL A 75 2.28 6.55 -7.98
C VAL A 75 2.87 7.94 -7.78
N TYR A 76 2.91 8.70 -8.85
CA TYR A 76 3.49 10.05 -8.87
C TYR A 76 2.38 11.07 -9.05
N PRO A 77 2.37 12.14 -8.27
CA PRO A 77 1.38 13.20 -8.54
C PRO A 77 1.64 13.85 -9.88
N TYR A 78 2.91 14.09 -10.19
CA TYR A 78 3.34 14.68 -11.46
C TYR A 78 4.59 13.96 -11.92
N ALA A 79 4.83 13.96 -13.22
CA ALA A 79 5.97 13.24 -13.79
C ALA A 79 7.31 13.75 -13.28
N ASP A 80 7.39 15.01 -12.91
CA ASP A 80 8.64 15.64 -12.46
C ASP A 80 8.76 15.72 -10.93
N ARG A 81 7.92 14.99 -10.20
CA ARG A 81 7.96 14.97 -8.75
C ARG A 81 8.26 13.57 -8.26
N GLU A 82 8.60 13.47 -7.00
CA GLU A 82 8.79 12.16 -6.39
C GLU A 82 7.46 11.44 -6.24
N PRO A 83 7.48 10.12 -6.20
CA PRO A 83 6.25 9.38 -5.96
C PRO A 83 5.75 9.65 -4.55
N ASN A 84 4.44 9.69 -4.39
CA ASN A 84 3.85 9.89 -3.08
C ASN A 84 3.11 8.66 -2.56
N MET A 85 3.00 7.62 -3.36
CA MET A 85 2.39 6.37 -2.93
C MET A 85 3.07 5.19 -3.59
N VAL A 86 3.05 4.06 -2.89
CA VAL A 86 3.45 2.79 -3.48
C VAL A 86 2.30 1.82 -3.30
N LEU A 87 1.97 1.12 -4.37
CA LEU A 87 0.99 0.05 -4.36
C LEU A 87 1.75 -1.26 -4.36
N LEU A 88 1.40 -2.14 -3.43
CA LEU A 88 2.05 -3.45 -3.33
C LEU A 88 1.02 -4.55 -3.33
N GLN A 89 1.34 -5.63 -4.00
CA GLN A 89 0.61 -6.88 -3.90
C GLN A 89 1.57 -7.93 -3.38
N ALA A 90 1.22 -8.58 -2.30
CA ALA A 90 1.99 -9.68 -1.75
C ALA A 90 1.13 -10.93 -1.79
N VAL A 91 1.77 -12.08 -1.94
CA VAL A 91 1.07 -13.36 -2.03
C VAL A 91 1.61 -14.27 -0.95
N ARG A 92 0.72 -14.84 -0.17
CA ARG A 92 1.12 -15.75 0.89
C ARG A 92 1.75 -17.00 0.31
N GLY A 93 2.99 -17.27 0.71
CA GLY A 93 3.73 -18.42 0.21
C GLY A 93 4.16 -18.28 -1.24
N GLY A 94 4.11 -17.07 -1.79
CA GLY A 94 4.51 -16.84 -3.16
C GLY A 94 6.00 -17.08 -3.37
N LYS A 95 6.37 -17.36 -4.60
CA LYS A 95 7.77 -17.55 -4.95
C LYS A 95 8.43 -16.20 -5.20
N PRO A 96 9.74 -16.12 -4.99
CA PRO A 96 10.45 -14.87 -5.24
C PRO A 96 10.29 -14.44 -6.69
N ARG A 97 10.16 -13.21 -6.89
CA ARG A 97 10.14 -12.48 -8.14
C ARG A 97 9.05 -11.43 -8.10
N MET A 98 9.46 -10.19 -8.05
CA MET A 98 8.51 -9.09 -8.03
C MET A 98 8.49 -8.41 -9.39
N THR A 99 7.28 -8.13 -9.87
CA THR A 99 7.10 -7.33 -11.06
C THR A 99 6.99 -5.87 -10.65
N VAL A 100 7.83 -5.02 -11.22
CA VAL A 100 7.75 -3.59 -10.99
C VAL A 100 7.00 -3.00 -12.19
N GLU A 101 5.78 -2.53 -11.93
CA GLU A 101 4.94 -1.97 -12.98
C GLU A 101 5.47 -0.60 -13.37
N LYS A 102 5.10 -0.15 -14.55
CA LYS A 102 5.48 1.19 -14.95
C LYS A 102 4.82 2.20 -14.02
N PRO A 103 5.46 3.35 -13.79
CA PRO A 103 4.91 4.36 -12.87
C PRO A 103 3.54 4.84 -13.31
N LEU A 104 2.70 5.13 -12.35
CA LEU A 104 1.39 5.72 -12.61
C LEU A 104 1.48 7.20 -12.26
N VAL A 105 1.29 8.06 -13.24
CA VAL A 105 1.31 9.51 -13.03
C VAL A 105 -0.13 10.01 -13.02
N ILE A 106 -0.50 10.73 -11.96
CA ILE A 106 -1.89 11.13 -11.76
C ILE A 106 -2.25 12.36 -12.58
N TYR A 107 -1.42 13.40 -12.47
CA TYR A 107 -1.73 14.67 -13.09
C TYR A 107 -0.75 15.00 -14.19
N LYS A 108 -1.27 15.49 -15.30
CA LYS A 108 -0.48 16.04 -16.38
C LYS A 108 -0.02 17.45 -16.01
N GLU A 109 -0.92 18.21 -15.42
CA GLU A 109 -0.64 19.53 -14.88
C GLU A 109 -1.70 19.79 -13.81
N PRO A 110 -1.58 20.85 -13.02
CA PRO A 110 -2.53 21.08 -11.94
C PRO A 110 -3.97 21.04 -12.43
N GLY A 111 -4.75 20.15 -11.82
CA GLY A 111 -6.15 20.01 -12.16
C GLY A 111 -6.45 19.16 -13.39
N VAL A 112 -5.42 18.63 -14.05
CA VAL A 112 -5.62 17.86 -15.29
C VAL A 112 -5.02 16.47 -15.12
N TYR A 113 -5.86 15.46 -15.19
CA TYR A 113 -5.39 14.08 -15.08
C TYR A 113 -4.65 13.63 -16.33
N THR A 114 -3.78 12.66 -16.17
CA THR A 114 -3.11 12.04 -17.31
C THR A 114 -4.08 11.15 -18.06
N GLU A 115 -3.70 10.80 -19.27
CA GLU A 115 -4.50 9.86 -20.07
C GLU A 115 -4.63 8.51 -19.39
N GLU A 116 -3.59 8.09 -18.69
CA GLU A 116 -3.65 6.84 -17.95
C GLU A 116 -4.79 6.84 -16.93
N ILE A 117 -4.94 7.95 -16.21
CA ILE A 117 -6.00 8.06 -15.21
C ILE A 117 -7.36 8.09 -15.88
N TYR A 118 -7.51 8.81 -16.98
CA TYR A 118 -8.77 8.81 -17.73
C TYR A 118 -9.10 7.39 -18.20
N GLY A 119 -8.09 6.67 -18.67
CA GLY A 119 -8.31 5.29 -19.09
C GLY A 119 -8.78 4.39 -17.97
N ILE A 120 -8.23 4.59 -16.77
CA ILE A 120 -8.61 3.77 -15.61
C ILE A 120 -10.03 4.07 -15.17
N TYR A 121 -10.41 5.35 -15.16
CA TYR A 121 -11.71 5.74 -14.61
C TYR A 121 -12.78 6.01 -15.68
N GLY A 122 -12.44 5.90 -16.95
CA GLY A 122 -13.41 6.07 -18.01
C GLY A 122 -13.83 7.50 -18.28
N TYR A 123 -13.03 8.45 -17.89
CA TYR A 123 -13.37 9.86 -18.12
C TYR A 123 -13.20 10.28 -19.57
#